data_12d03e83e9d63b4ec5ce4bb11eb7574f
#
_entry.id   12d03e83e9d63b4ec5ce4bb11eb7574f
#
_cell.length_a   1.000
_cell.length_b   1.000
_cell.length_c   1.000
_cell.angle_alpha   90.00
_cell.angle_beta   90.00
_cell.angle_gamma   90.00
#
_symmetry.space_group_name_H-M   'P 1'
#
loop_
_entity.id
_entity.type
_entity.pdbx_description
1 polymer ?
#
loop_
_entity_poly.entity_id
_entity_poly.type
_entity_poly.pdbx_seq_one_letter_code
_entity_poly.pdbx_strand_id
1 'polypeptide(L)'
;MAEEFITHSAEETTAWGRELAARLKPPVLVLLSGDLGSGKTTLTKGIVSGLGAAREEDVTSPTFTLLHTYREDEPVFHGDLYRIENFHDFETLGMEDLFSKPGIVILEWSERFPLPLPWPSVRVRLEHLGGDSRRITVI
;
A
#
# COMPACT_ATOMS: atom_id res chain seq x y z
N MET A 1 1.97 -2.64 19.18
CA MET A 1 2.05 -1.24 19.64
C MET A 1 1.96 -0.32 18.43
N ALA A 2 1.10 0.70 18.48
CA ALA A 2 0.94 1.63 17.38
C ALA A 2 2.00 2.72 17.43
N GLU A 3 2.55 3.09 16.27
CA GLU A 3 3.46 4.21 16.11
C GLU A 3 2.76 5.30 15.29
N GLU A 4 2.90 6.55 15.71
CA GLU A 4 2.31 7.68 14.99
C GLU A 4 3.39 8.62 14.49
N PHE A 5 3.20 9.11 13.26
CA PHE A 5 4.08 10.09 12.61
C PHE A 5 3.22 11.17 11.97
N ILE A 6 3.73 12.40 11.96
CA ILE A 6 3.06 13.50 11.27
C ILE A 6 3.98 14.00 10.17
N THR A 7 3.46 14.06 8.95
CA THR A 7 4.16 14.65 7.81
C THR A 7 3.46 15.95 7.41
N HIS A 8 4.23 16.87 6.83
CA HIS A 8 3.74 18.23 6.50
C HIS A 8 3.75 18.53 5.01
N SER A 9 4.17 17.57 4.19
CA SER A 9 4.22 17.74 2.73
C SER A 9 4.14 16.38 2.05
N ALA A 10 3.83 16.38 0.75
CA ALA A 10 3.86 15.16 -0.05
C ALA A 10 5.26 14.55 -0.04
N GLU A 11 6.31 15.39 -0.10
CA GLU A 11 7.70 14.94 -0.06
C GLU A 11 8.02 14.23 1.24
N GLU A 12 7.54 14.74 2.37
CA GLU A 12 7.75 14.09 3.67
C GLU A 12 7.01 12.75 3.75
N THR A 13 5.78 12.68 3.23
CA THR A 13 5.01 11.44 3.19
C THR A 13 5.73 10.40 2.32
N THR A 14 6.23 10.80 1.16
CA THR A 14 7.00 9.93 0.27
C THR A 14 8.28 9.45 0.96
N ALA A 15 9.00 10.35 1.61
CA ALA A 15 10.23 10.01 2.35
C ALA A 15 9.95 9.00 3.46
N TRP A 16 8.84 9.15 4.16
CA TRP A 16 8.44 8.20 5.20
C TRP A 16 8.15 6.82 4.60
N GLY A 17 7.54 6.79 3.41
CA GLY A 17 7.31 5.54 2.68
C GLY A 17 8.62 4.83 2.33
N ARG A 18 9.64 5.56 1.92
CA ARG A 18 10.96 4.99 1.66
C ARG A 18 11.58 4.39 2.92
N GLU A 19 11.40 5.04 4.06
CA GLU A 19 11.88 4.50 5.33
C GLU A 19 11.13 3.23 5.73
N LEU A 20 9.82 3.20 5.52
CA LEU A 20 9.03 2.00 5.76
C LEU A 20 9.49 0.85 4.89
N ALA A 21 9.81 1.12 3.61
CA ALA A 21 10.29 0.11 2.68
C ALA A 21 11.51 -0.65 3.21
N ALA A 22 12.40 0.04 3.91
CA ALA A 22 13.60 -0.57 4.48
C ALA A 22 13.28 -1.59 5.57
N ARG A 23 12.08 -1.55 6.14
CA ARG A 23 11.63 -2.48 7.19
C ARG A 23 10.86 -3.68 6.64
N LEU A 24 10.52 -3.65 5.34
CA LEU A 24 9.69 -4.69 4.73
C LEU A 24 10.55 -5.85 4.25
N LYS A 25 10.17 -7.06 4.65
CA LYS A 25 10.82 -8.29 4.21
C LYS A 25 9.78 -9.24 3.64
N PRO A 26 9.93 -9.70 2.39
CA PRO A 26 9.00 -10.67 1.82
C PRO A 26 8.96 -11.97 2.64
N PRO A 27 7.81 -12.62 2.77
CA PRO A 27 6.50 -12.16 2.29
C PRO A 27 5.85 -11.20 3.28
N VAL A 28 5.25 -10.14 2.79
CA VAL A 28 4.55 -9.18 3.65
C VAL A 28 3.43 -8.47 2.90
N LEU A 29 2.36 -8.15 3.65
CA LEU A 29 1.25 -7.35 3.17
C LEU A 29 1.34 -5.96 3.80
N VAL A 30 1.21 -4.93 2.99
CA VAL A 30 1.08 -3.56 3.47
C VAL A 30 -0.36 -3.12 3.21
N LEU A 31 -1.13 -2.96 4.28
CA LEU A 31 -2.55 -2.66 4.22
C LEU A 31 -2.76 -1.18 4.52
N LEU A 32 -3.12 -0.41 3.49
CA LEU A 32 -3.29 1.03 3.59
C LEU A 32 -4.77 1.37 3.73
N SER A 33 -5.10 2.15 4.75
CA SER A 33 -6.44 2.65 4.97
C SER A 33 -6.44 4.16 5.14
N GLY A 34 -7.59 4.78 4.92
CA GLY A 34 -7.75 6.21 5.03
C GLY A 34 -8.71 6.74 3.97
N ASP A 35 -9.23 7.93 4.21
CA ASP A 35 -10.18 8.57 3.31
C ASP A 35 -9.55 8.95 1.97
N LEU A 36 -10.40 9.23 0.99
CA LEU A 36 -9.96 9.74 -0.30
C LEU A 36 -9.12 11.01 -0.09
N GLY A 37 -7.96 11.09 -0.73
CA GLY A 37 -7.06 12.22 -0.57
C GLY A 37 -6.20 12.17 0.69
N SER A 38 -6.23 11.05 1.44
CA SER A 38 -5.42 10.92 2.67
C SER A 38 -3.93 10.73 2.42
N GLY A 39 -3.53 10.43 1.16
CA GLY A 39 -2.12 10.26 0.81
C GLY A 39 -1.67 8.82 0.61
N LYS A 40 -2.60 7.87 0.45
CA LYS A 40 -2.27 6.46 0.26
C LYS A 40 -1.38 6.22 -0.95
N THR A 41 -1.71 6.84 -2.09
CA THR A 41 -0.91 6.70 -3.30
C THR A 41 0.45 7.38 -3.14
N THR A 42 0.49 8.55 -2.49
CA THR A 42 1.75 9.26 -2.20
C THR A 42 2.67 8.41 -1.35
N LEU A 43 2.14 7.77 -0.32
CA LEU A 43 2.91 6.86 0.52
C LEU A 43 3.41 5.67 -0.30
N THR A 44 2.56 5.10 -1.15
CA THR A 44 2.93 3.97 -2.01
C THR A 44 4.08 4.33 -2.94
N LYS A 45 4.11 5.55 -3.48
CA LYS A 45 5.25 6.02 -4.29
C LYS A 45 6.56 5.88 -3.53
N GLY A 46 6.55 6.28 -2.27
CA GLY A 46 7.74 6.16 -1.41
C GLY A 46 8.12 4.70 -1.15
N ILE A 47 7.14 3.85 -0.85
CA ILE A 47 7.40 2.44 -0.58
C ILE A 47 7.99 1.76 -1.81
N VAL A 48 7.34 1.92 -2.97
CA VAL A 48 7.77 1.27 -4.21
C VAL A 48 9.16 1.75 -4.64
N SER A 49 9.41 3.06 -4.57
CA SER A 49 10.73 3.59 -4.92
C SER A 49 11.80 3.18 -3.91
N GLY A 50 11.45 3.12 -2.63
CA GLY A 50 12.35 2.65 -1.59
C GLY A 50 12.74 1.19 -1.73
N LEU A 51 11.86 0.37 -2.30
CA LEU A 51 12.15 -1.03 -2.63
C LEU A 51 12.96 -1.18 -3.92
N GLY A 52 13.18 -0.09 -4.66
CA GLY A 52 13.87 -0.13 -5.94
C GLY A 52 13.05 -0.77 -7.06
N ALA A 53 11.73 -0.89 -6.88
CA ALA A 53 10.87 -1.59 -7.83
C ALA A 53 10.41 -0.71 -9.00
N ALA A 54 10.26 0.61 -8.77
CA ALA A 54 9.91 1.58 -9.80
C ALA A 54 10.28 2.98 -9.31
N ARG A 55 10.27 3.96 -10.22
CA ARG A 55 10.46 5.36 -9.85
C ARG A 55 9.16 5.92 -9.31
N GLU A 56 9.24 6.96 -8.48
CA GLU A 56 8.07 7.59 -7.88
C GLU A 56 7.06 8.06 -8.96
N GLU A 57 7.54 8.66 -10.02
CA GLU A 57 6.69 9.17 -11.11
C GLU A 57 5.98 8.06 -11.89
N ASP A 58 6.43 6.82 -11.79
CA ASP A 58 5.81 5.69 -12.46
C ASP A 58 4.74 5.00 -11.60
N VAL A 59 4.58 5.43 -10.36
CA VAL A 59 3.57 4.88 -9.45
C VAL A 59 2.29 5.70 -9.52
N THR A 60 1.21 5.06 -9.92
CA THR A 60 -0.12 5.68 -10.00
C THR A 60 -1.12 4.82 -9.26
N SER A 61 -2.29 5.40 -8.94
CA SER A 61 -3.36 4.64 -8.30
C SER A 61 -3.92 3.61 -9.30
N PRO A 62 -4.01 2.33 -8.91
CA PRO A 62 -4.57 1.29 -9.79
C PRO A 62 -6.09 1.23 -9.77
N THR A 63 -6.77 2.38 -9.61
CA THR A 63 -8.24 2.42 -9.43
C THR A 63 -8.99 1.77 -10.58
N PHE A 64 -8.49 1.90 -11.82
CA PHE A 64 -9.15 1.33 -13.00
C PHE A 64 -8.66 -0.07 -13.32
N THR A 65 -7.38 -0.34 -13.12
CA THR A 65 -6.78 -1.65 -13.43
C THR A 65 -6.86 -2.61 -12.25
N LEU A 66 -7.10 -2.08 -11.05
CA LEU A 66 -7.21 -2.77 -9.77
C LEU A 66 -5.89 -3.33 -9.23
N LEU A 67 -4.93 -3.65 -10.09
CA LEU A 67 -3.66 -4.23 -9.69
C LEU A 67 -2.53 -3.79 -10.62
N HIS A 68 -1.43 -3.32 -10.04
CA HIS A 68 -0.18 -3.04 -10.77
C HIS A 68 0.92 -3.96 -10.25
N THR A 69 1.75 -4.48 -11.17
CA THR A 69 2.94 -5.26 -10.83
C THR A 69 4.17 -4.44 -11.20
N TYR A 70 5.07 -4.20 -10.24
CA TYR A 70 6.26 -3.37 -10.48
C TYR A 70 7.53 -4.17 -10.72
N ARG A 71 7.59 -5.40 -10.22
CA ARG A 71 8.78 -6.24 -10.39
C ARG A 71 8.34 -7.70 -10.35
N GLU A 72 8.89 -8.51 -11.27
CA GLU A 72 8.47 -9.92 -11.39
C GLU A 72 9.36 -10.91 -10.65
N ASP A 73 10.67 -10.65 -10.59
CA ASP A 73 11.63 -11.54 -9.94
C ASP A 73 11.51 -11.53 -8.42
N GLU A 74 11.35 -10.33 -7.84
CA GLU A 74 11.00 -10.14 -6.43
C GLU A 74 9.70 -9.34 -6.43
N PRO A 75 8.53 -9.99 -6.51
CA PRO A 75 7.30 -9.28 -6.85
C PRO A 75 6.91 -8.19 -5.88
N VAL A 76 6.55 -7.02 -6.43
CA VAL A 76 5.92 -5.93 -5.70
C VAL A 76 4.62 -5.61 -6.42
N PHE A 77 3.50 -5.87 -5.73
CA PHE A 77 2.17 -5.65 -6.27
C PHE A 77 1.49 -4.51 -5.54
N HIS A 78 0.74 -3.71 -6.27
CA HIS A 78 -0.03 -2.61 -5.73
C HIS A 78 -1.48 -2.75 -6.20
N GLY A 79 -2.38 -3.02 -5.29
CA GLY A 79 -3.80 -3.20 -5.56
C GLY A 79 -4.63 -2.10 -4.92
N ASP A 80 -5.80 -1.81 -5.52
CA ASP A 80 -6.76 -0.83 -5.02
C ASP A 80 -8.11 -1.52 -4.88
N LEU A 81 -8.60 -1.61 -3.64
CA LEU A 81 -9.85 -2.28 -3.33
C LEU A 81 -11.07 -1.34 -3.34
N TYR A 82 -10.88 -0.07 -3.75
CA TYR A 82 -11.95 0.92 -3.70
C TYR A 82 -13.19 0.50 -4.49
N ARG A 83 -13.00 -0.14 -5.66
CA ARG A 83 -14.08 -0.59 -6.54
C ARG A 83 -14.56 -2.01 -6.28
N ILE A 84 -13.95 -2.71 -5.35
CA ILE A 84 -14.36 -4.07 -4.98
C ILE A 84 -15.60 -3.96 -4.10
N GLU A 85 -16.70 -4.59 -4.52
CA GLU A 85 -17.97 -4.53 -3.81
C GLU A 85 -18.21 -5.72 -2.87
N ASN A 86 -17.61 -6.88 -3.20
CA ASN A 86 -17.81 -8.09 -2.42
C ASN A 86 -16.58 -9.01 -2.53
N PHE A 87 -16.57 -10.07 -1.73
CA PHE A 87 -15.46 -11.01 -1.69
C PHE A 87 -15.25 -11.74 -3.02
N HIS A 88 -16.33 -12.00 -3.76
CA HIS A 88 -16.25 -12.63 -5.07
C HIS A 88 -15.45 -11.76 -6.06
N ASP A 89 -15.70 -10.44 -6.06
CA ASP A 89 -14.94 -9.52 -6.89
C ASP A 89 -13.45 -9.54 -6.51
N PHE A 90 -13.16 -9.64 -5.22
CA PHE A 90 -11.79 -9.77 -4.72
C PHE A 90 -11.13 -11.04 -5.25
N GLU A 91 -11.83 -12.17 -5.23
CA GLU A 91 -11.29 -13.44 -5.73
C GLU A 91 -10.96 -13.37 -7.22
N THR A 92 -11.75 -12.62 -8.01
CA THR A 92 -11.53 -12.52 -9.46
C THR A 92 -10.28 -11.75 -9.83
N LEU A 93 -9.66 -11.04 -8.87
CA LEU A 93 -8.38 -10.36 -9.11
C LEU A 93 -7.21 -11.34 -9.21
N GLY A 94 -7.42 -12.62 -8.93
CA GLY A 94 -6.34 -13.61 -8.96
C GLY A 94 -5.39 -13.46 -7.78
N MET A 95 -5.89 -13.04 -6.63
CA MET A 95 -5.07 -12.80 -5.44
C MET A 95 -4.35 -14.05 -4.96
N GLU A 96 -4.90 -15.24 -5.22
CA GLU A 96 -4.23 -16.49 -4.86
C GLU A 96 -2.90 -16.62 -5.60
N ASP A 97 -2.82 -16.17 -6.86
CA ASP A 97 -1.59 -16.22 -7.63
C ASP A 97 -0.53 -15.26 -7.07
N LEU A 98 -0.97 -14.14 -6.45
CA LEU A 98 -0.04 -13.20 -5.83
C LEU A 98 0.72 -13.82 -4.67
N PHE A 99 0.10 -14.78 -3.99
CA PHE A 99 0.70 -15.44 -2.83
C PHE A 99 1.48 -16.70 -3.18
N SER A 100 1.62 -17.01 -4.46
CA SER A 100 2.35 -18.20 -4.91
C SER A 100 3.87 -18.08 -4.74
N LYS A 101 4.39 -16.85 -4.67
CA LYS A 101 5.81 -16.55 -4.43
C LYS A 101 5.93 -15.53 -3.31
N PRO A 102 6.98 -15.60 -2.46
CA PRO A 102 7.24 -14.54 -1.50
C PRO A 102 7.43 -13.19 -2.22
N GLY A 103 6.70 -12.19 -1.77
CA GLY A 103 6.75 -10.86 -2.36
C GLY A 103 6.18 -9.83 -1.40
N ILE A 104 5.96 -8.61 -1.90
CA ILE A 104 5.37 -7.52 -1.14
C ILE A 104 4.09 -7.11 -1.85
N VAL A 105 2.97 -7.14 -1.14
CA VAL A 105 1.67 -6.75 -1.69
C VAL A 105 1.18 -5.54 -0.91
N ILE A 106 0.95 -4.44 -1.63
CA ILE A 106 0.45 -3.18 -1.07
C ILE A 106 -1.01 -3.04 -1.50
N LEU A 107 -1.93 -2.96 -0.54
CA LEU A 107 -3.37 -2.85 -0.84
C LEU A 107 -3.92 -1.55 -0.25
N GLU A 108 -4.44 -0.67 -1.13
CA GLU A 108 -5.17 0.53 -0.74
C GLU A 108 -6.63 0.18 -0.46
N TRP A 109 -7.27 0.92 0.44
CA TRP A 109 -8.65 0.70 0.86
C TRP A 109 -8.87 -0.67 1.52
N SER A 110 -7.86 -1.13 2.29
CA SER A 110 -7.91 -2.44 2.94
C SER A 110 -9.03 -2.58 3.97
N GLU A 111 -9.57 -1.46 4.48
CA GLU A 111 -10.69 -1.45 5.42
C GLU A 111 -12.00 -1.94 4.80
N ARG A 112 -12.07 -2.03 3.47
CA ARG A 112 -13.28 -2.47 2.77
C ARG A 112 -13.65 -3.92 3.07
N PHE A 113 -12.64 -4.76 3.30
CA PHE A 113 -12.85 -6.19 3.54
C PHE A 113 -11.95 -6.71 4.65
N PRO A 114 -12.46 -7.58 5.53
CA PRO A 114 -11.60 -8.37 6.40
C PRO A 114 -10.88 -9.40 5.52
N LEU A 115 -9.56 -9.32 5.44
CA LEU A 115 -8.76 -10.17 4.57
C LEU A 115 -8.04 -11.24 5.38
N PRO A 116 -8.50 -12.51 5.33
CA PRO A 116 -7.76 -13.61 5.95
C PRO A 116 -6.60 -13.98 5.03
N LEU A 117 -5.51 -13.22 5.10
CA LEU A 117 -4.39 -13.37 4.19
C LEU A 117 -3.27 -14.18 4.86
N PRO A 118 -2.53 -15.00 4.08
CA PRO A 118 -1.58 -15.95 4.65
C PRO A 118 -0.26 -15.36 5.12
N TRP A 119 0.00 -14.08 4.80
CA TRP A 119 1.28 -13.42 5.10
C TRP A 119 1.17 -12.48 6.29
N PRO A 120 2.29 -12.22 6.98
CA PRO A 120 2.32 -11.14 7.96
C PRO A 120 1.91 -9.82 7.34
N SER A 121 1.25 -8.96 8.11
CA SER A 121 0.77 -7.68 7.60
C SER A 121 1.27 -6.51 8.43
N VAL A 122 1.50 -5.39 7.74
CA VAL A 122 1.74 -4.09 8.34
C VAL A 122 0.53 -3.24 7.98
N ARG A 123 -0.16 -2.73 8.97
CA ARG A 123 -1.34 -1.87 8.76
C ARG A 123 -0.92 -0.42 8.91
N VAL A 124 -1.26 0.39 7.91
CA VAL A 124 -0.94 1.82 7.90
C VAL A 124 -2.22 2.60 7.65
N ARG A 125 -2.56 3.46 8.59
CA ARG A 125 -3.70 4.34 8.46
C ARG A 125 -3.22 5.76 8.23
N LEU A 126 -3.78 6.43 7.21
CA LEU A 126 -3.49 7.82 6.90
C LEU A 126 -4.71 8.68 7.17
N GLU A 127 -4.48 9.82 7.83
CA GLU A 127 -5.51 10.80 8.11
C GLU A 127 -5.07 12.16 7.60
N HIS A 128 -5.96 12.83 6.89
CA HIS A 128 -5.73 14.19 6.41
C HIS A 128 -5.93 15.17 7.57
N LEU A 129 -4.91 15.95 7.89
CA LEU A 129 -4.95 16.93 8.99
C LEU A 129 -5.20 18.36 8.52
N GLY A 130 -5.33 18.58 7.21
CA GLY A 130 -5.47 19.89 6.59
C GLY A 130 -4.26 20.21 5.73
N GLY A 131 -4.49 20.87 4.58
CA GLY A 131 -3.41 21.17 3.64
C GLY A 131 -2.68 19.90 3.22
N ASP A 132 -1.36 19.91 3.33
CA ASP A 132 -0.51 18.77 3.00
C ASP A 132 -0.10 17.93 4.22
N SER A 133 -0.66 18.25 5.39
CA SER A 133 -0.33 17.52 6.62
C SER A 133 -1.11 16.22 6.72
N ARG A 134 -0.43 15.17 7.16
CA ARG A 134 -0.99 13.83 7.32
C ARG A 134 -0.55 13.23 8.63
N ARG A 135 -1.45 12.46 9.26
CA ARG A 135 -1.08 11.57 10.37
C ARG A 135 -0.99 10.16 9.82
N ILE A 136 0.14 9.52 10.08
CA ILE A 136 0.40 8.14 9.65
C ILE A 136 0.49 7.28 10.90
N THR A 137 -0.38 6.30 11.01
CA THR A 137 -0.40 5.38 12.16
C THR A 137 -0.06 3.98 11.64
N VAL A 138 0.97 3.37 12.21
CA VAL A 138 1.43 2.01 11.87
C VAL A 138 1.08 1.08 13.02
N ILE A 139 0.44 -0.01 12.68
CA ILE A 139 0.00 -1.02 13.66
C ILE A 139 0.65 -2.37 13.36
#